data_ce77075c0e32cd02efaa2e2017e1d955
#
_entry.id   ce77075c0e32cd02efaa2e2017e1d955
#
_cell.length_a   1.000
_cell.length_b   1.000
_cell.length_c   1.000
_cell.angle_alpha   90.00
_cell.angle_beta   90.00
_cell.angle_gamma   90.00
#
_symmetry.space_group_name_H-M   'P 1'
#
loop_
_entity.id
_entity.type
_entity.pdbx_description
1 polymer ?
#
loop_
_entity_poly.entity_id
_entity_poly.type
_entity_poly.pdbx_seq_one_letter_code
_entity_poly.pdbx_strand_id
1 'polypeptide(L)'
;MKSMLLPGDMRSGLFPEKDDGTYIFLCGGTGLLRRETLRILKNRFSRECDEFYSIYGDNELCAINIPQKSAVIADSIYFGCHGGNYPEPNVIFLSLDDFSDVRPKFETPETNKGKNTFAVFNESCKRYLCASAAAKKVLNTEAEKSLDKRRIVDYAVRFLKRSGTAVTEKKSSPRLLRASAVTPWGVECVYDEFEKCETVFVIKDECGALSNELISAICGRLRKFGENYQVYFCSLSSLAEHLIIPSLSVGFFTENSSHKYDFRNRRNLSAARFLLPQSELLKTEAIPSALLSEFLDEAVFSLFEATRNMFSAEKKLSKGRENASLLCAEKIITSFF
;
A
#
# COMPACT_ATOMS: atom_id res chain seq x y z
N MET A 1 6.04 -10.24 -4.34
CA MET A 1 5.01 -9.22 -4.65
C MET A 1 5.41 -7.90 -4.02
N LYS A 2 5.05 -6.77 -4.63
CA LYS A 2 5.36 -5.43 -4.10
C LYS A 2 4.08 -4.67 -3.77
N SER A 3 4.07 -3.92 -2.69
CA SER A 3 2.97 -3.07 -2.27
C SER A 3 3.49 -1.85 -1.50
N MET A 4 2.71 -0.77 -1.49
CA MET A 4 2.98 0.43 -0.68
C MET A 4 2.29 0.30 0.67
N LEU A 5 2.90 0.82 1.72
CA LEU A 5 2.39 0.76 3.08
C LEU A 5 2.24 2.16 3.67
N LEU A 6 1.06 2.45 4.19
CA LEU A 6 0.78 3.67 4.94
C LEU A 6 0.90 3.41 6.46
N PRO A 7 1.22 4.43 7.27
CA PRO A 7 1.17 4.31 8.72
C PRO A 7 -0.22 3.82 9.17
N GLY A 8 -0.25 2.72 9.92
CA GLY A 8 -1.47 2.10 10.41
C GLY A 8 -2.12 1.05 9.50
N ASP A 9 -1.60 0.81 8.30
CA ASP A 9 -2.16 -0.18 7.35
C ASP A 9 -2.17 -1.62 7.91
N MET A 10 -1.27 -1.95 8.82
CA MET A 10 -1.24 -3.29 9.42
C MET A 10 -2.49 -3.61 10.24
N ARG A 11 -3.23 -2.59 10.70
CA ARG A 11 -4.51 -2.78 11.41
C ARG A 11 -5.69 -2.90 10.45
N SER A 12 -5.51 -2.65 9.17
CA SER A 12 -6.57 -2.57 8.17
C SER A 12 -6.84 -3.88 7.42
N GLY A 13 -6.25 -5.01 7.84
CA GLY A 13 -6.41 -6.31 7.17
C GLY A 13 -5.69 -6.42 5.83
N LEU A 14 -4.77 -5.49 5.53
CA LEU A 14 -3.91 -5.55 4.34
C LEU A 14 -2.84 -6.65 4.43
N PHE A 15 -2.64 -7.18 5.62
CA PHE A 15 -1.82 -8.38 5.83
C PHE A 15 -2.71 -9.61 5.98
N PRO A 16 -2.27 -10.76 5.49
CA PRO A 16 -3.00 -11.98 5.73
C PRO A 16 -3.11 -12.19 7.25
N GLU A 17 -4.30 -11.97 7.79
CA GLU A 17 -4.67 -12.50 9.10
C GLU A 17 -4.54 -14.02 9.00
N LYS A 18 -3.46 -14.54 9.53
CA LYS A 18 -3.35 -15.96 9.83
C LYS A 18 -3.42 -16.08 11.33
N ASP A 19 -4.35 -16.84 11.81
CA ASP A 19 -4.53 -17.12 13.23
C ASP A 19 -3.25 -17.62 13.94
N ASP A 20 -2.28 -18.13 13.15
CA ASP A 20 -0.99 -18.68 13.60
C ASP A 20 0.24 -17.90 13.09
N GLY A 21 0.08 -16.68 12.57
CA GLY A 21 1.20 -15.90 12.01
C GLY A 21 2.03 -15.22 13.11
N THR A 22 3.36 -15.21 12.94
CA THR A 22 4.28 -14.45 13.82
C THR A 22 4.53 -13.07 13.25
N TYR A 23 4.37 -12.04 14.08
CA TYR A 23 4.66 -10.65 13.72
C TYR A 23 5.89 -10.16 14.50
N ILE A 24 6.94 -9.79 13.79
CA ILE A 24 8.19 -9.28 14.35
C ILE A 24 8.33 -7.81 14.01
N PHE A 25 8.29 -6.96 15.02
CA PHE A 25 8.44 -5.51 14.88
C PHE A 25 9.85 -5.08 15.27
N LEU A 26 10.56 -4.51 14.31
CA LEU A 26 11.87 -3.91 14.55
C LEU A 26 11.67 -2.54 15.19
N CYS A 27 12.16 -2.37 16.39
CA CYS A 27 12.10 -1.11 17.15
C CYS A 27 13.50 -0.71 17.62
N GLY A 28 13.62 0.43 18.29
CA GLY A 28 14.93 0.97 18.67
C GLY A 28 15.80 1.36 17.47
N GLY A 29 17.04 1.75 17.72
CA GLY A 29 17.97 2.18 16.69
C GLY A 29 17.45 3.37 15.87
N THR A 30 18.01 3.54 14.68
CA THR A 30 17.50 4.51 13.68
C THR A 30 16.63 3.82 12.66
N GLY A 31 15.75 4.55 11.96
CA GLY A 31 14.99 4.02 10.84
C GLY A 31 15.89 3.43 9.75
N LEU A 32 17.06 4.04 9.52
CA LEU A 32 18.05 3.52 8.59
C LEU A 32 18.52 2.10 8.98
N LEU A 33 18.81 1.85 10.25
CA LEU A 33 19.24 0.55 10.73
C LEU A 33 18.13 -0.51 10.62
N ARG A 34 16.90 -0.15 10.93
CA ARG A 34 15.75 -1.04 10.78
C ARG A 34 15.53 -1.43 9.32
N ARG A 35 15.62 -0.45 8.41
CA ARG A 35 15.52 -0.70 6.96
C ARG A 35 16.64 -1.59 6.43
N GLU A 36 17.86 -1.37 6.90
CA GLU A 36 19.00 -2.23 6.51
C GLU A 36 18.82 -3.67 7.01
N THR A 37 18.32 -3.86 8.23
CA THR A 37 17.95 -5.20 8.74
C THR A 37 16.92 -5.87 7.84
N LEU A 38 15.88 -5.14 7.42
CA LEU A 38 14.87 -5.65 6.49
C LEU A 38 15.46 -6.00 5.11
N ARG A 39 16.43 -5.22 4.60
CA ARG A 39 17.13 -5.55 3.34
C ARG A 39 17.93 -6.84 3.44
N ILE A 40 18.64 -7.03 4.54
CA ILE A 40 19.42 -8.26 4.78
C ILE A 40 18.45 -9.45 4.79
N LEU A 41 17.35 -9.36 5.53
CA LEU A 41 16.34 -10.41 5.60
C LEU A 41 15.68 -10.66 4.23
N LYS A 42 15.29 -9.59 3.51
CA LYS A 42 14.77 -9.71 2.15
C LYS A 42 15.72 -10.48 1.24
N ASN A 43 17.03 -10.15 1.25
CA ASN A 43 18.01 -10.83 0.41
C ASN A 43 18.13 -12.31 0.77
N ARG A 44 17.98 -12.65 2.04
CA ARG A 44 17.98 -14.04 2.51
C ARG A 44 16.75 -14.81 2.03
N PHE A 45 15.58 -14.18 1.99
CA PHE A 45 14.30 -14.78 1.59
C PHE A 45 13.81 -14.32 0.21
N SER A 46 14.69 -13.86 -0.67
CA SER A 46 14.39 -13.09 -1.89
C SER A 46 13.40 -13.72 -2.86
N ARG A 47 13.21 -15.04 -2.84
CA ARG A 47 12.27 -15.77 -3.71
C ARG A 47 10.93 -16.08 -3.04
N GLU A 48 10.80 -15.82 -1.76
CA GLU A 48 9.73 -16.33 -0.91
C GLU A 48 8.99 -15.25 -0.16
N CYS A 49 9.35 -13.96 -0.33
CA CYS A 49 8.74 -12.88 0.42
C CYS A 49 7.95 -11.89 -0.45
N ASP A 50 6.89 -11.35 0.15
CA ASP A 50 6.22 -10.16 -0.35
C ASP A 50 6.89 -8.92 0.27
N GLU A 51 7.05 -7.88 -0.51
CA GLU A 51 7.79 -6.67 -0.14
C GLU A 51 6.84 -5.49 0.04
N PHE A 52 7.02 -4.73 1.11
CA PHE A 52 6.23 -3.54 1.40
C PHE A 52 7.15 -2.33 1.53
N TYR A 53 6.81 -1.27 0.81
CA TYR A 53 7.62 -0.07 0.70
C TYR A 53 7.02 1.10 1.47
N SER A 54 7.92 1.90 2.02
CA SER A 54 7.62 3.12 2.76
C SER A 54 7.11 4.23 1.86
N ILE A 55 6.20 5.03 2.38
CA ILE A 55 5.85 6.31 1.77
C ILE A 55 6.87 7.42 2.03
N TYR A 56 7.78 7.24 3.00
CA TYR A 56 8.75 8.27 3.40
C TYR A 56 10.07 8.23 2.65
N GLY A 57 10.30 7.23 1.79
CA GLY A 57 11.57 7.09 1.08
C GLY A 57 11.41 6.45 -0.28
N ASP A 58 12.27 6.82 -1.23
CA ASP A 58 12.30 6.22 -2.56
C ASP A 58 12.64 4.74 -2.46
N ASN A 59 11.67 3.88 -2.75
CA ASN A 59 11.83 2.42 -2.67
C ASN A 59 12.39 1.90 -1.32
N GLU A 60 12.08 2.56 -0.22
CA GLU A 60 12.52 2.10 1.10
C GLU A 60 11.66 0.95 1.61
N LEU A 61 12.28 -0.21 1.77
CA LEU A 61 11.62 -1.39 2.33
C LEU A 61 11.25 -1.14 3.80
N CYS A 62 9.97 -1.30 4.13
CA CYS A 62 9.46 -1.10 5.50
C CYS A 62 8.87 -2.36 6.14
N ALA A 63 8.52 -3.36 5.34
CA ALA A 63 8.13 -4.67 5.84
C ALA A 63 8.34 -5.76 4.79
N ILE A 64 8.47 -7.00 5.26
CA ILE A 64 8.44 -8.21 4.44
C ILE A 64 7.45 -9.21 5.04
N ASN A 65 6.69 -9.88 4.17
CA ASN A 65 5.88 -11.04 4.56
C ASN A 65 6.52 -12.28 3.95
N ILE A 66 6.76 -13.30 4.76
CA ILE A 66 7.32 -14.60 4.37
C ILE A 66 6.21 -15.65 4.51
N PRO A 67 5.38 -15.85 3.47
CA PRO A 67 4.15 -16.67 3.57
C PRO A 67 4.43 -18.12 3.98
N GLN A 68 5.55 -18.69 3.54
CA GLN A 68 5.94 -20.08 3.85
C GLN A 68 6.30 -20.27 5.33
N LYS A 69 6.72 -19.19 6.00
CA LYS A 69 7.04 -19.18 7.43
C LYS A 69 5.90 -18.60 8.28
N SER A 70 4.77 -18.20 7.66
CA SER A 70 3.69 -17.50 8.32
C SER A 70 4.19 -16.32 9.18
N ALA A 71 5.16 -15.54 8.66
CA ALA A 71 5.83 -14.48 9.40
C ALA A 71 5.83 -13.15 8.65
N VAL A 72 5.59 -12.09 9.40
CA VAL A 72 5.71 -10.70 8.95
C VAL A 72 6.80 -10.03 9.77
N ILE A 73 7.75 -9.38 9.12
CA ILE A 73 8.79 -8.59 9.78
C ILE A 73 8.68 -7.16 9.28
N ALA A 74 8.61 -6.20 10.20
CA ALA A 74 8.33 -4.83 9.81
C ALA A 74 8.95 -3.79 10.75
N ASP A 75 9.17 -2.58 10.23
CA ASP A 75 9.56 -1.42 11.03
C ASP A 75 8.37 -0.99 11.90
N SER A 76 8.58 -0.90 13.22
CA SER A 76 7.55 -0.57 14.21
C SER A 76 6.89 0.80 13.99
N ILE A 77 7.55 1.72 13.31
CA ILE A 77 7.03 3.08 13.05
C ILE A 77 5.74 3.05 12.20
N TYR A 78 5.60 2.02 11.34
CA TYR A 78 4.42 1.86 10.46
C TYR A 78 3.21 1.27 11.18
N PHE A 79 3.38 0.79 12.40
CA PHE A 79 2.32 0.16 13.19
C PHE A 79 1.68 1.10 14.21
N GLY A 80 2.21 2.30 14.36
CA GLY A 80 1.77 3.23 15.39
C GLY A 80 1.99 2.69 16.81
N CYS A 81 2.89 1.73 16.96
CA CYS A 81 3.25 1.11 18.22
C CYS A 81 4.49 1.78 18.78
N HIS A 82 4.31 2.82 19.54
CA HIS A 82 5.32 3.24 20.50
C HIS A 82 5.15 2.36 21.75
N GLY A 83 5.86 1.22 21.77
CA GLY A 83 6.18 0.45 23.00
C GLY A 83 5.05 0.19 23.98
N GLY A 84 3.85 -0.24 23.55
CA GLY A 84 2.76 -0.43 24.49
C GLY A 84 1.85 -1.62 24.16
N ASN A 85 1.79 -2.54 25.10
CA ASN A 85 0.76 -3.56 25.32
C ASN A 85 -0.09 -3.99 24.11
N TYR A 86 0.48 -4.85 23.27
CA TYR A 86 -0.30 -5.70 22.37
C TYR A 86 -0.52 -7.04 23.07
N PRO A 87 -1.76 -7.43 23.33
CA PRO A 87 -2.08 -8.70 24.00
C PRO A 87 -2.12 -9.89 23.02
N GLU A 88 -1.61 -9.76 21.80
CA GLU A 88 -1.65 -10.85 20.83
C GLU A 88 -0.46 -11.79 21.02
N PRO A 89 -0.68 -13.11 21.16
CA PRO A 89 0.35 -14.07 21.56
C PRO A 89 1.50 -14.24 20.55
N ASN A 90 1.34 -13.72 19.33
CA ASN A 90 2.29 -13.92 18.24
C ASN A 90 3.02 -12.62 17.81
N VAL A 91 2.98 -11.58 18.64
CA VAL A 91 3.65 -10.31 18.35
C VAL A 91 4.93 -10.18 19.15
N ILE A 92 6.04 -9.96 18.46
CA ILE A 92 7.39 -9.85 19.01
C ILE A 92 7.96 -8.48 18.68
N PHE A 93 8.41 -7.75 19.67
CA PHE A 93 9.17 -6.51 19.49
C PHE A 93 10.65 -6.80 19.66
N LEU A 94 11.44 -6.49 18.65
CA LEU A 94 12.87 -6.71 18.62
C LEU A 94 13.59 -5.36 18.52
N SER A 95 14.27 -4.96 19.59
CA SER A 95 15.01 -3.71 19.63
C SER A 95 16.40 -3.85 19.01
N LEU A 96 16.74 -3.00 18.04
CA LEU A 96 18.09 -2.95 17.50
C LEU A 96 19.11 -2.40 18.52
N ASP A 97 18.66 -1.68 19.53
CA ASP A 97 19.53 -1.18 20.60
C ASP A 97 20.13 -2.33 21.44
N ASP A 98 19.45 -3.49 21.49
CA ASP A 98 19.93 -4.69 22.19
C ASP A 98 21.14 -5.35 21.50
N PHE A 99 21.41 -5.00 20.23
CA PHE A 99 22.49 -5.55 19.41
C PHE A 99 23.65 -4.54 19.20
N SER A 100 23.55 -3.35 19.75
CA SER A 100 24.57 -2.34 19.59
C SER A 100 25.40 -2.21 20.89
N ASP A 101 26.70 -2.44 20.80
CA ASP A 101 27.64 -2.15 21.89
C ASP A 101 27.76 -0.63 22.18
N VAL A 102 27.16 0.18 21.31
CA VAL A 102 27.18 1.64 21.43
C VAL A 102 25.88 2.08 22.11
N ARG A 103 25.95 2.35 23.41
CA ARG A 103 24.84 3.03 24.11
C ARG A 103 24.45 4.29 23.34
N PRO A 104 23.14 4.57 23.15
CA PRO A 104 22.72 5.76 22.44
C PRO A 104 23.41 6.97 23.08
N LYS A 105 24.26 7.66 22.30
CA LYS A 105 24.73 8.97 22.71
C LYS A 105 23.48 9.82 22.85
N PHE A 106 23.36 10.46 24.00
CA PHE A 106 22.22 11.31 24.35
C PHE A 106 21.74 12.12 23.14
N GLU A 107 20.43 12.16 22.97
CA GLU A 107 19.80 12.98 21.94
C GLU A 107 20.31 14.41 22.05
N THR A 108 20.91 14.92 20.99
CA THR A 108 21.37 16.30 20.97
C THR A 108 20.16 17.22 20.78
N PRO A 109 20.22 18.50 21.25
CA PRO A 109 19.13 19.45 20.99
C PRO A 109 18.73 19.53 19.49
N GLU A 110 19.70 19.35 18.60
CA GLU A 110 19.51 19.38 17.15
C GLU A 110 18.74 18.15 16.62
N THR A 111 19.01 16.95 17.15
CA THR A 111 18.24 15.75 16.79
C THR A 111 16.82 15.82 17.31
N ASN A 112 16.60 16.40 18.49
CA ASN A 112 15.27 16.64 19.04
C ASN A 112 14.51 17.69 18.23
N LYS A 113 15.17 18.76 17.77
CA LYS A 113 14.56 19.74 16.86
C LYS A 113 14.12 19.07 15.56
N GLY A 114 14.95 18.21 14.95
CA GLY A 114 14.61 17.47 13.75
C GLY A 114 13.39 16.55 13.94
N LYS A 115 13.33 15.82 15.06
CA LYS A 115 12.18 14.97 15.41
C LYS A 115 10.89 15.78 15.60
N ASN A 116 10.96 16.90 16.30
CA ASN A 116 9.79 17.78 16.50
C ASN A 116 9.31 18.37 15.19
N THR A 117 10.21 18.82 14.33
CA THR A 117 9.88 19.34 13.00
C THR A 117 9.24 18.25 12.13
N PHE A 118 9.79 17.03 12.13
CA PHE A 118 9.17 15.88 11.46
C PHE A 118 7.74 15.66 11.96
N ALA A 119 7.51 15.65 13.27
CA ALA A 119 6.19 15.43 13.84
C ALA A 119 5.16 16.47 13.37
N VAL A 120 5.54 17.74 13.33
CA VAL A 120 4.66 18.84 12.87
C VAL A 120 4.28 18.66 11.40
N PHE A 121 5.27 18.45 10.52
CA PHE A 121 4.98 18.27 9.09
C PHE A 121 4.23 16.97 8.78
N ASN A 122 4.55 15.90 9.50
CA ASN A 122 3.82 14.64 9.35
C ASN A 122 2.36 14.77 9.77
N GLU A 123 2.06 15.52 10.80
CA GLU A 123 0.69 15.82 11.22
C GLU A 123 -0.05 16.71 10.20
N SER A 124 0.64 17.69 9.62
CA SER A 124 0.09 18.50 8.52
C SER A 124 -0.22 17.64 7.30
N CYS A 125 0.71 16.75 6.91
CA CYS A 125 0.49 15.80 5.83
C CYS A 125 -0.78 14.95 6.07
N LYS A 126 -0.96 14.38 7.26
CA LYS A 126 -2.16 13.61 7.61
C LYS A 126 -3.45 14.41 7.43
N ARG A 127 -3.47 15.69 7.83
CA ARG A 127 -4.64 16.56 7.67
C ARG A 127 -4.98 16.78 6.20
N TYR A 128 -3.99 17.07 5.37
CA TYR A 128 -4.18 17.24 3.93
C TYR A 128 -4.60 15.94 3.25
N LEU A 129 -4.04 14.79 3.64
CA LEU A 129 -4.49 13.48 3.15
C LEU A 129 -5.95 13.20 3.52
N CYS A 130 -6.37 13.54 4.75
CA CYS A 130 -7.77 13.41 5.15
C CYS A 130 -8.68 14.33 4.33
N ALA A 131 -8.26 15.56 4.06
CA ALA A 131 -9.00 16.49 3.21
C ALA A 131 -9.10 15.99 1.75
N SER A 132 -7.99 15.47 1.20
CA SER A 132 -7.96 14.83 -0.11
C SER A 132 -8.91 13.62 -0.19
N ALA A 133 -8.91 12.79 0.84
CA ALA A 133 -9.81 11.64 0.94
C ALA A 133 -11.28 12.07 0.96
N ALA A 134 -11.61 13.15 1.69
CA ALA A 134 -12.96 13.71 1.71
C ALA A 134 -13.40 14.25 0.35
N ALA A 135 -12.53 15.00 -0.34
CA ALA A 135 -12.78 15.50 -1.69
C ALA A 135 -12.99 14.35 -2.69
N LYS A 136 -12.11 13.33 -2.66
CA LYS A 136 -12.24 12.14 -3.52
C LYS A 136 -13.53 11.36 -3.24
N LYS A 137 -13.96 11.27 -1.98
CA LYS A 137 -15.24 10.64 -1.62
C LYS A 137 -16.44 11.36 -2.21
N VAL A 138 -16.43 12.69 -2.21
CA VAL A 138 -17.50 13.48 -2.85
C VAL A 138 -17.55 13.20 -4.35
N LEU A 139 -16.42 13.28 -5.05
CA LEU A 139 -16.31 12.95 -6.48
C LEU A 139 -16.83 11.56 -6.78
N ASN A 140 -16.41 10.57 -6.01
CA ASN A 140 -16.80 9.17 -6.18
C ASN A 140 -18.33 9.01 -6.02
N THR A 141 -18.92 9.59 -4.96
CA THR A 141 -20.34 9.50 -4.66
C THR A 141 -21.20 10.13 -5.79
N GLU A 142 -20.76 11.26 -6.35
CA GLU A 142 -21.47 11.89 -7.47
C GLU A 142 -21.34 11.06 -8.75
N ALA A 143 -20.14 10.59 -9.06
CA ALA A 143 -19.90 9.75 -10.23
C ALA A 143 -20.69 8.43 -10.19
N GLU A 144 -20.83 7.81 -9.01
CA GLU A 144 -21.59 6.57 -8.82
C GLU A 144 -23.05 6.67 -9.26
N LYS A 145 -23.68 7.84 -9.09
CA LYS A 145 -25.06 8.10 -9.52
C LYS A 145 -25.27 7.95 -11.03
N SER A 146 -24.21 8.12 -11.79
CA SER A 146 -24.22 8.06 -13.26
C SER A 146 -23.95 6.64 -13.81
N LEU A 147 -23.68 5.67 -12.95
CA LEU A 147 -23.33 4.30 -13.36
C LEU A 147 -24.57 3.43 -13.56
N ASP A 148 -24.57 2.67 -14.66
CA ASP A 148 -25.50 1.56 -14.90
C ASP A 148 -24.95 0.29 -14.22
N LYS A 149 -25.28 0.11 -12.94
CA LYS A 149 -24.84 -1.05 -12.13
C LYS A 149 -25.21 -2.39 -12.74
N ARG A 150 -26.33 -2.48 -13.48
CA ARG A 150 -26.74 -3.71 -14.16
C ARG A 150 -25.77 -4.07 -15.28
N ARG A 151 -25.40 -3.10 -16.14
CA ARG A 151 -24.40 -3.34 -17.19
C ARG A 151 -23.04 -3.75 -16.64
N ILE A 152 -22.63 -3.18 -15.50
CA ILE A 152 -21.38 -3.53 -14.80
C ILE A 152 -21.42 -5.00 -14.37
N VAL A 153 -22.48 -5.43 -13.68
CA VAL A 153 -22.65 -6.82 -13.24
C VAL A 153 -22.70 -7.77 -14.43
N ASP A 154 -23.45 -7.43 -15.49
CA ASP A 154 -23.55 -8.24 -16.70
C ASP A 154 -22.21 -8.37 -17.42
N TYR A 155 -21.39 -7.32 -17.40
CA TYR A 155 -20.03 -7.37 -17.94
C TYR A 155 -19.16 -8.33 -17.14
N ALA A 156 -19.13 -8.20 -15.80
CA ALA A 156 -18.36 -9.07 -14.92
C ALA A 156 -18.70 -10.56 -15.13
N VAL A 157 -20.00 -10.87 -15.24
CA VAL A 157 -20.47 -12.24 -15.53
C VAL A 157 -19.97 -12.75 -16.88
N ARG A 158 -20.15 -11.95 -17.94
CA ARG A 158 -19.72 -12.33 -19.30
C ARG A 158 -18.21 -12.46 -19.42
N PHE A 159 -17.46 -11.57 -18.77
CA PHE A 159 -16.00 -11.61 -18.74
C PHE A 159 -15.51 -12.95 -18.15
N LEU A 160 -15.93 -13.30 -16.94
CA LEU A 160 -15.49 -14.53 -16.28
C LEU A 160 -15.96 -15.81 -17.02
N LYS A 161 -17.18 -15.81 -17.57
CA LYS A 161 -17.66 -16.92 -18.39
C LYS A 161 -16.80 -17.15 -19.63
N ARG A 162 -16.39 -16.07 -20.32
CA ARG A 162 -15.51 -16.16 -21.51
C ARG A 162 -14.08 -16.54 -21.16
N SER A 163 -13.62 -16.22 -19.97
CA SER A 163 -12.29 -16.59 -19.48
C SER A 163 -12.19 -18.04 -19.03
N GLY A 164 -13.28 -18.83 -19.14
CA GLY A 164 -13.28 -20.25 -18.79
C GLY A 164 -13.22 -20.53 -17.29
N THR A 165 -13.49 -19.50 -16.45
CA THR A 165 -13.47 -19.67 -14.99
C THR A 165 -14.56 -20.64 -14.56
N ALA A 166 -14.17 -21.77 -13.97
CA ALA A 166 -15.09 -22.80 -13.47
C ALA A 166 -15.25 -22.67 -11.94
N VAL A 167 -16.39 -23.10 -11.43
CA VAL A 167 -16.62 -23.21 -9.99
C VAL A 167 -15.70 -24.27 -9.41
N THR A 168 -14.93 -23.93 -8.40
CA THR A 168 -14.08 -24.87 -7.66
C THR A 168 -14.60 -25.01 -6.23
N GLU A 169 -14.35 -26.14 -5.61
CA GLU A 169 -14.65 -26.35 -4.18
C GLU A 169 -13.66 -25.64 -3.24
N LYS A 170 -12.60 -25.05 -3.82
CA LYS A 170 -11.58 -24.35 -3.05
C LYS A 170 -12.13 -23.04 -2.52
N LYS A 171 -11.78 -22.71 -1.27
CA LYS A 171 -12.06 -21.40 -0.70
C LYS A 171 -11.13 -20.37 -1.33
N SER A 172 -11.69 -19.29 -1.87
CA SER A 172 -10.92 -18.16 -2.37
C SER A 172 -10.13 -17.50 -1.22
N SER A 173 -8.87 -17.17 -1.48
CA SER A 173 -7.99 -16.43 -0.57
C SER A 173 -7.54 -15.12 -1.24
N PRO A 174 -8.34 -14.06 -1.17
CA PRO A 174 -7.99 -12.78 -1.78
C PRO A 174 -6.82 -12.14 -1.04
N ARG A 175 -5.93 -11.48 -1.80
CA ARG A 175 -4.90 -10.60 -1.23
C ARG A 175 -5.35 -9.15 -1.36
N LEU A 176 -5.30 -8.42 -0.24
CA LEU A 176 -5.64 -7.01 -0.16
C LEU A 176 -4.36 -6.19 -0.15
N LEU A 177 -4.20 -5.25 -1.08
CA LEU A 177 -2.94 -4.56 -1.36
C LEU A 177 -3.17 -3.07 -1.63
N ARG A 178 -2.08 -2.30 -1.65
CA ARG A 178 -2.04 -0.95 -2.21
C ARG A 178 -1.04 -0.90 -3.35
N ALA A 179 -1.45 -0.38 -4.50
CA ALA A 179 -0.55 -0.14 -5.61
C ALA A 179 0.08 1.24 -5.56
N SER A 180 -0.56 2.20 -4.89
CA SER A 180 -0.13 3.60 -4.88
C SER A 180 -0.08 4.18 -3.48
N ALA A 181 0.73 5.22 -3.32
CA ALA A 181 0.78 6.05 -2.13
C ALA A 181 1.21 7.48 -2.47
N VAL A 182 0.85 8.43 -1.61
CA VAL A 182 1.40 9.78 -1.64
C VAL A 182 2.77 9.74 -0.99
N THR A 183 3.79 10.14 -1.73
CA THR A 183 5.19 10.18 -1.29
C THR A 183 5.71 11.62 -1.29
N PRO A 184 6.92 11.89 -0.77
CA PRO A 184 7.54 13.20 -0.86
C PRO A 184 7.76 13.72 -2.30
N TRP A 185 7.70 12.84 -3.28
CA TRP A 185 7.93 13.17 -4.71
C TRP A 185 6.63 13.18 -5.52
N GLY A 186 5.50 12.99 -4.89
CA GLY A 186 4.18 12.92 -5.53
C GLY A 186 3.47 11.60 -5.27
N VAL A 187 2.49 11.29 -6.10
CA VAL A 187 1.80 9.99 -6.04
C VAL A 187 2.60 8.98 -6.84
N GLU A 188 3.11 7.97 -6.15
CA GLU A 188 3.83 6.84 -6.77
C GLU A 188 2.97 5.60 -6.83
N CYS A 189 3.18 4.78 -7.86
CA CYS A 189 2.44 3.54 -8.08
C CYS A 189 3.39 2.39 -8.45
N VAL A 190 3.10 1.20 -7.92
CA VAL A 190 3.84 -0.04 -8.22
C VAL A 190 3.18 -0.76 -9.38
N TYR A 191 3.83 -0.78 -10.55
CA TYR A 191 3.30 -1.35 -11.79
C TYR A 191 3.80 -2.76 -12.11
N ASP A 192 4.88 -3.21 -11.47
CA ASP A 192 5.63 -4.44 -11.80
C ASP A 192 4.75 -5.70 -11.89
N GLU A 193 3.73 -5.79 -11.04
CA GLU A 193 2.85 -6.96 -11.02
C GLU A 193 1.87 -6.95 -12.21
N PHE A 194 1.48 -5.78 -12.68
CA PHE A 194 0.62 -5.63 -13.87
C PHE A 194 1.38 -5.92 -15.15
N GLU A 195 2.69 -5.62 -15.22
CA GLU A 195 3.52 -5.95 -16.37
C GLU A 195 3.67 -7.46 -16.61
N LYS A 196 3.48 -8.26 -15.57
CA LYS A 196 3.49 -9.73 -15.66
C LYS A 196 2.21 -10.32 -16.22
N CYS A 197 1.13 -9.53 -16.31
CA CYS A 197 -0.14 -9.99 -16.88
C CYS A 197 -0.06 -10.07 -18.39
N GLU A 198 -0.67 -11.10 -18.99
CA GLU A 198 -0.79 -11.22 -20.46
C GLU A 198 -1.72 -10.17 -21.06
N THR A 199 -2.70 -9.70 -20.29
CA THR A 199 -3.63 -8.65 -20.68
C THR A 199 -3.90 -7.72 -19.51
N VAL A 200 -3.80 -6.40 -19.74
CA VAL A 200 -4.17 -5.37 -18.78
C VAL A 200 -5.34 -4.55 -19.34
N PHE A 201 -6.50 -4.68 -18.74
CA PHE A 201 -7.67 -3.84 -19.04
C PHE A 201 -7.51 -2.51 -18.32
N VAL A 202 -7.35 -1.44 -19.10
CA VAL A 202 -7.18 -0.07 -18.56
C VAL A 202 -8.53 0.64 -18.57
N ILE A 203 -8.96 1.09 -17.39
CA ILE A 203 -10.20 1.80 -17.14
C ILE A 203 -9.85 3.26 -16.89
N LYS A 204 -10.25 4.18 -17.78
CA LYS A 204 -10.11 5.62 -17.54
C LYS A 204 -11.21 6.06 -16.57
N ASP A 205 -10.84 6.37 -15.34
CA ASP A 205 -11.79 6.70 -14.26
C ASP A 205 -11.13 7.64 -13.23
N GLU A 206 -11.30 8.94 -13.42
CA GLU A 206 -10.74 9.95 -12.52
C GLU A 206 -11.32 9.88 -11.11
N CYS A 207 -12.58 9.51 -11.00
CA CYS A 207 -13.29 9.47 -9.71
C CYS A 207 -13.11 8.16 -8.95
N GLY A 208 -12.77 7.06 -9.65
CA GLY A 208 -12.65 5.71 -9.07
C GLY A 208 -13.99 5.00 -8.83
N ALA A 209 -15.13 5.59 -9.22
CA ALA A 209 -16.45 5.04 -8.99
C ALA A 209 -16.71 3.79 -9.86
N LEU A 210 -16.45 3.89 -11.17
CA LEU A 210 -16.62 2.78 -12.10
C LEU A 210 -15.69 1.63 -11.76
N SER A 211 -14.43 1.94 -11.47
CA SER A 211 -13.41 0.96 -11.12
C SER A 211 -13.80 0.17 -9.88
N ASN A 212 -14.23 0.87 -8.82
CA ASN A 212 -14.69 0.25 -7.59
C ASN A 212 -15.88 -0.69 -7.83
N GLU A 213 -16.91 -0.24 -8.53
CA GLU A 213 -18.10 -1.05 -8.82
C GLU A 213 -17.77 -2.27 -9.69
N LEU A 214 -16.97 -2.09 -10.74
CA LEU A 214 -16.60 -3.17 -11.65
C LEU A 214 -15.72 -4.21 -10.97
N ILE A 215 -14.67 -3.76 -10.28
CA ILE A 215 -13.75 -4.65 -9.56
C ILE A 215 -14.52 -5.40 -8.46
N SER A 216 -15.37 -4.71 -7.70
CA SER A 216 -16.20 -5.34 -6.67
C SER A 216 -17.12 -6.41 -7.24
N ALA A 217 -17.74 -6.15 -8.39
CA ALA A 217 -18.59 -7.13 -9.09
C ALA A 217 -17.78 -8.37 -9.55
N ILE A 218 -16.57 -8.17 -10.09
CA ILE A 218 -15.69 -9.27 -10.51
C ILE A 218 -15.22 -10.05 -9.26
N CYS A 219 -14.72 -9.38 -8.21
CA CYS A 219 -14.27 -10.02 -6.97
C CYS A 219 -15.38 -10.86 -6.30
N GLY A 220 -16.60 -10.32 -6.27
CA GLY A 220 -17.76 -11.05 -5.74
C GLY A 220 -18.04 -12.35 -6.48
N ARG A 221 -17.76 -12.42 -7.78
CA ARG A 221 -17.89 -13.64 -8.59
C ARG A 221 -16.69 -14.57 -8.41
N LEU A 222 -15.46 -14.05 -8.45
CA LEU A 222 -14.24 -14.82 -8.21
C LEU A 222 -14.31 -15.57 -6.87
N ARG A 223 -14.82 -14.90 -5.83
CA ARG A 223 -15.02 -15.50 -4.51
C ARG A 223 -15.99 -16.69 -4.56
N LYS A 224 -17.08 -16.59 -5.36
CA LYS A 224 -18.04 -17.68 -5.55
C LYS A 224 -17.45 -18.85 -6.35
N PHE A 225 -16.46 -18.57 -7.22
CA PHE A 225 -15.77 -19.60 -7.99
C PHE A 225 -14.56 -20.21 -7.24
N GLY A 226 -14.25 -19.74 -6.05
CA GLY A 226 -13.08 -20.21 -5.29
C GLY A 226 -11.74 -19.76 -5.87
N GLU A 227 -11.75 -18.75 -6.77
CA GLU A 227 -10.56 -18.24 -7.42
C GLU A 227 -9.80 -17.24 -6.53
N ASN A 228 -8.47 -17.30 -6.57
CA ASN A 228 -7.61 -16.34 -5.90
C ASN A 228 -7.43 -15.11 -6.75
N TYR A 229 -7.37 -13.95 -6.08
CA TYR A 229 -7.16 -12.66 -6.74
C TYR A 229 -6.42 -11.69 -5.83
N GLN A 230 -5.84 -10.65 -6.43
CA GLN A 230 -5.18 -9.55 -5.72
C GLN A 230 -5.97 -8.28 -6.03
N VAL A 231 -6.54 -7.65 -5.01
CA VAL A 231 -7.25 -6.39 -5.15
C VAL A 231 -6.42 -5.28 -4.50
N TYR A 232 -6.25 -4.19 -5.24
CA TYR A 232 -5.50 -3.03 -4.79
C TYR A 232 -6.47 -1.89 -4.50
N PHE A 233 -6.32 -1.33 -3.31
CA PHE A 233 -7.16 -0.25 -2.83
C PHE A 233 -6.47 1.09 -3.02
N CYS A 234 -7.27 2.11 -3.31
CA CYS A 234 -6.84 3.49 -3.32
C CYS A 234 -6.32 3.89 -1.93
N SER A 235 -5.18 4.54 -1.89
CA SER A 235 -4.56 5.01 -0.65
C SER A 235 -5.37 6.09 0.09
N LEU A 236 -6.24 6.83 -0.62
CA LEU A 236 -7.05 7.90 -0.07
C LEU A 236 -8.45 7.44 0.31
N SER A 237 -9.12 6.66 -0.53
CA SER A 237 -10.56 6.38 -0.39
C SER A 237 -10.88 4.96 0.10
N SER A 238 -9.89 4.08 0.19
CA SER A 238 -10.07 2.65 0.49
C SER A 238 -11.03 1.92 -0.47
N LEU A 239 -11.29 2.48 -1.65
CA LEU A 239 -12.07 1.86 -2.71
C LEU A 239 -11.18 0.95 -3.56
N ALA A 240 -11.74 -0.12 -4.13
CA ALA A 240 -11.03 -0.99 -5.04
C ALA A 240 -10.67 -0.23 -6.33
N GLU A 241 -9.39 -0.16 -6.63
CA GLU A 241 -8.84 0.64 -7.73
C GLU A 241 -8.24 -0.22 -8.82
N HIS A 242 -7.55 -1.31 -8.43
CA HIS A 242 -6.97 -2.24 -9.40
C HIS A 242 -7.19 -3.70 -8.96
N LEU A 243 -7.11 -4.63 -9.93
CA LEU A 243 -7.32 -6.05 -9.70
C LEU A 243 -6.36 -6.86 -10.56
N ILE A 244 -5.75 -7.90 -9.99
CA ILE A 244 -5.04 -8.95 -10.74
C ILE A 244 -5.70 -10.30 -10.46
N ILE A 245 -5.92 -11.07 -11.52
CA ILE A 245 -6.44 -12.44 -11.46
C ILE A 245 -5.31 -13.34 -11.99
N PRO A 246 -4.46 -13.90 -11.10
CA PRO A 246 -3.27 -14.63 -11.53
C PRO A 246 -3.55 -15.84 -12.39
N SER A 247 -4.62 -16.61 -12.08
CA SER A 247 -5.03 -17.80 -12.85
C SER A 247 -5.41 -17.50 -14.30
N LEU A 248 -5.79 -16.25 -14.60
CA LEU A 248 -6.16 -15.79 -15.95
C LEU A 248 -5.05 -14.97 -16.60
N SER A 249 -3.99 -14.66 -15.88
CA SER A 249 -2.95 -13.70 -16.30
C SER A 249 -3.51 -12.35 -16.73
N VAL A 250 -4.53 -11.84 -16.02
CA VAL A 250 -5.28 -10.63 -16.36
C VAL A 250 -5.18 -9.61 -15.23
N GLY A 251 -4.90 -8.34 -15.62
CA GLY A 251 -4.99 -7.16 -14.77
C GLY A 251 -6.15 -6.24 -15.18
N PHE A 252 -6.77 -5.59 -14.19
CA PHE A 252 -7.63 -4.41 -14.38
C PHE A 252 -6.94 -3.24 -13.70
N PHE A 253 -6.63 -2.21 -14.44
CA PHE A 253 -5.89 -1.05 -13.98
C PHE A 253 -6.71 0.22 -14.18
N THR A 254 -6.84 1.02 -13.13
CA THR A 254 -7.49 2.33 -13.19
C THR A 254 -6.46 3.38 -13.58
N GLU A 255 -6.71 4.05 -14.70
CA GLU A 255 -5.94 5.18 -15.16
C GLU A 255 -6.67 6.47 -14.79
N ASN A 256 -5.98 7.37 -14.10
CA ASN A 256 -6.45 8.69 -13.73
C ASN A 256 -5.28 9.70 -13.75
N SER A 257 -5.51 10.94 -13.30
CA SER A 257 -4.47 11.98 -13.25
C SER A 257 -3.23 11.58 -12.43
N SER A 258 -3.40 10.77 -11.40
CA SER A 258 -2.31 10.31 -10.51
C SER A 258 -1.69 8.98 -10.93
N HIS A 259 -2.40 8.16 -11.70
CA HIS A 259 -1.95 6.82 -12.11
C HIS A 259 -1.97 6.71 -13.63
N LYS A 260 -0.81 6.85 -14.27
CA LYS A 260 -0.66 6.71 -15.73
C LYS A 260 0.48 5.76 -16.02
N TYR A 261 0.20 4.71 -16.78
CA TYR A 261 1.22 3.79 -17.21
C TYR A 261 0.87 3.20 -18.59
N ASP A 262 1.86 3.04 -19.46
CA ASP A 262 1.68 2.48 -20.80
C ASP A 262 2.09 1.01 -20.82
N PHE A 263 1.15 0.13 -20.51
CA PHE A 263 1.36 -1.31 -20.53
C PHE A 263 1.48 -1.83 -21.96
N ARG A 264 2.44 -2.70 -22.24
CA ARG A 264 2.62 -3.34 -23.56
C ARG A 264 1.38 -4.10 -24.03
N ASN A 265 0.67 -4.77 -23.08
CA ASN A 265 -0.50 -5.60 -23.33
C ASN A 265 -1.81 -4.90 -22.95
N ARG A 266 -1.83 -3.58 -23.13
CA ARG A 266 -2.96 -2.72 -22.79
C ARG A 266 -4.17 -2.98 -23.65
N ARG A 267 -5.36 -3.09 -23.04
CA ARG A 267 -6.67 -3.06 -23.66
C ARG A 267 -7.54 -2.01 -22.98
N ASN A 268 -7.93 -0.97 -23.70
CA ASN A 268 -8.78 0.07 -23.16
C ASN A 268 -10.21 -0.41 -22.94
N LEU A 269 -10.72 -0.27 -21.74
CA LEU A 269 -12.12 -0.52 -21.40
C LEU A 269 -12.84 0.81 -21.32
N SER A 270 -13.71 1.07 -22.30
CA SER A 270 -14.44 2.34 -22.38
C SER A 270 -15.45 2.49 -21.23
N ALA A 271 -15.32 3.52 -20.43
CA ALA A 271 -16.24 3.87 -19.36
C ALA A 271 -17.67 4.17 -19.86
N ALA A 272 -17.81 4.74 -21.06
CA ALA A 272 -19.10 5.05 -21.66
C ALA A 272 -20.06 3.85 -21.76
N ARG A 273 -19.53 2.63 -21.77
CA ARG A 273 -20.34 1.39 -21.80
C ARG A 273 -21.16 1.17 -20.54
N PHE A 274 -20.76 1.81 -19.44
CA PHE A 274 -21.31 1.61 -18.10
C PHE A 274 -22.04 2.82 -17.56
N LEU A 275 -22.15 3.89 -18.35
CA LEU A 275 -22.86 5.09 -17.97
C LEU A 275 -24.35 4.99 -18.33
N LEU A 276 -25.18 5.61 -17.52
CA LEU A 276 -26.59 5.85 -17.84
C LEU A 276 -26.72 6.82 -19.02
N PRO A 277 -27.72 6.68 -19.89
CA PRO A 277 -27.87 7.48 -21.11
C PRO A 277 -28.00 9.00 -20.87
N GLN A 278 -28.42 9.41 -19.67
CA GLN A 278 -28.68 10.80 -19.31
C GLN A 278 -27.62 11.39 -18.35
N SER A 279 -26.46 10.72 -18.18
CA SER A 279 -25.45 11.15 -17.23
C SER A 279 -24.75 12.44 -17.68
N GLU A 280 -24.91 13.53 -16.91
CA GLU A 280 -24.19 14.79 -17.07
C GLU A 280 -22.89 14.81 -16.24
N LEU A 281 -22.16 13.70 -16.21
CA LEU A 281 -21.00 13.48 -15.33
C LEU A 281 -19.93 14.57 -15.38
N LEU A 282 -19.83 15.29 -16.49
CA LEU A 282 -18.73 16.21 -16.77
C LEU A 282 -18.90 17.63 -16.20
N LYS A 283 -20.06 17.98 -15.65
CA LYS A 283 -20.32 19.37 -15.24
C LYS A 283 -20.07 19.66 -13.76
N THR A 284 -20.08 18.64 -12.90
CA THR A 284 -20.00 18.79 -11.43
C THR A 284 -18.60 18.51 -10.85
N GLU A 285 -17.64 18.10 -11.65
CA GLU A 285 -16.34 17.56 -11.19
C GLU A 285 -15.25 18.63 -10.97
N ALA A 286 -15.41 19.84 -11.50
CA ALA A 286 -14.29 20.79 -11.58
C ALA A 286 -13.80 21.28 -10.19
N ILE A 287 -14.70 21.65 -9.29
CA ILE A 287 -14.31 22.19 -7.97
C ILE A 287 -13.76 21.10 -7.04
N PRO A 288 -14.42 19.94 -6.86
CA PRO A 288 -13.86 18.87 -6.04
C PRO A 288 -12.54 18.31 -6.58
N SER A 289 -12.35 18.28 -7.91
CA SER A 289 -11.09 17.87 -8.54
C SER A 289 -9.97 18.86 -8.27
N ALA A 290 -10.24 20.16 -8.36
CA ALA A 290 -9.27 21.20 -8.03
C ALA A 290 -8.84 21.13 -6.55
N LEU A 291 -9.79 20.99 -5.64
CA LEU A 291 -9.52 20.83 -4.21
C LEU A 291 -8.72 19.56 -3.92
N LEU A 292 -9.04 18.46 -4.60
CA LEU A 292 -8.27 17.22 -4.46
C LEU A 292 -6.81 17.41 -4.86
N SER A 293 -6.56 18.08 -6.00
CA SER A 293 -5.19 18.37 -6.46
C SER A 293 -4.44 19.25 -5.47
N GLU A 294 -5.05 20.35 -5.04
CA GLU A 294 -4.47 21.30 -4.07
C GLU A 294 -4.10 20.60 -2.76
N PHE A 295 -5.01 19.82 -2.19
CA PHE A 295 -4.73 19.08 -0.94
C PHE A 295 -3.67 17.99 -1.12
N LEU A 296 -3.58 17.36 -2.29
CA LEU A 296 -2.51 16.40 -2.56
C LEU A 296 -1.15 17.10 -2.67
N ASP A 297 -1.08 18.25 -3.34
CA ASP A 297 0.16 19.01 -3.47
C ASP A 297 0.67 19.47 -2.10
N GLU A 298 -0.23 19.95 -1.22
CA GLU A 298 0.10 20.33 0.16
C GLU A 298 0.50 19.12 1.02
N ALA A 299 -0.11 17.95 0.81
CA ALA A 299 0.28 16.72 1.47
C ALA A 299 1.70 16.28 1.04
N VAL A 300 2.00 16.33 -0.26
CA VAL A 300 3.32 16.03 -0.81
C VAL A 300 4.38 16.98 -0.23
N PHE A 301 4.13 18.28 -0.23
CA PHE A 301 5.03 19.28 0.36
C PHE A 301 5.30 19.00 1.84
N SER A 302 4.24 18.77 2.61
CA SER A 302 4.36 18.47 4.05
C SER A 302 5.15 17.20 4.29
N LEU A 303 4.94 16.16 3.46
CA LEU A 303 5.65 14.89 3.55
C LEU A 303 7.12 15.03 3.17
N PHE A 304 7.42 15.83 2.15
CA PHE A 304 8.80 16.15 1.74
C PHE A 304 9.57 16.82 2.89
N GLU A 305 8.98 17.84 3.52
CA GLU A 305 9.58 18.51 4.65
C GLU A 305 9.76 17.60 5.87
N ALA A 306 8.77 16.74 6.16
CA ALA A 306 8.88 15.73 7.22
C ALA A 306 10.05 14.78 6.95
N THR A 307 10.12 14.23 5.75
CA THR A 307 11.16 13.27 5.33
C THR A 307 12.55 13.87 5.38
N ARG A 308 12.72 15.09 4.86
CA ARG A 308 14.00 15.81 4.89
C ARG A 308 14.53 16.00 6.32
N ASN A 309 13.64 16.35 7.24
CA ASN A 309 14.00 16.56 8.65
C ASN A 309 14.31 15.23 9.36
N MET A 310 13.58 14.18 9.06
CA MET A 310 13.83 12.83 9.57
C MET A 310 15.19 12.29 9.15
N PHE A 311 15.51 12.31 7.86
CA PHE A 311 16.79 11.81 7.35
C PHE A 311 17.98 12.61 7.89
N SER A 312 17.85 13.92 8.02
CA SER A 312 18.89 14.76 8.62
C SER A 312 19.17 14.36 10.07
N ALA A 313 18.14 14.05 10.86
CA ALA A 313 18.28 13.58 12.23
C ALA A 313 18.88 12.16 12.29
N GLU A 314 18.39 11.23 11.47
CA GLU A 314 18.85 9.84 11.45
C GLU A 314 20.30 9.68 11.00
N LYS A 315 20.75 10.45 10.00
CA LYS A 315 22.14 10.43 9.54
C LYS A 315 23.13 10.80 10.63
N LYS A 316 22.75 11.68 11.55
CA LYS A 316 23.56 12.04 12.71
C LYS A 316 23.64 10.93 13.76
N LEU A 317 22.58 10.11 13.88
CA LEU A 317 22.47 9.04 14.88
C LEU A 317 23.04 7.69 14.41
N SER A 318 23.18 7.46 13.10
CA SER A 318 23.54 6.15 12.52
C SER A 318 25.05 5.84 12.57
N LYS A 319 25.91 6.83 12.75
CA LYS A 319 27.36 6.61 12.79
C LYS A 319 27.76 5.63 13.90
N GLY A 320 28.44 4.52 13.52
CA GLY A 320 28.97 3.51 14.43
C GLY A 320 28.02 2.38 14.82
N ARG A 321 26.87 2.22 14.12
CA ARG A 321 25.87 1.17 14.41
C ARG A 321 25.65 0.19 13.26
N GLU A 322 26.53 0.17 12.28
CA GLU A 322 26.36 -0.63 11.05
C GLU A 322 26.24 -2.15 11.31
N ASN A 323 26.92 -2.67 12.33
CA ASN A 323 26.86 -4.08 12.68
C ASN A 323 25.55 -4.50 13.39
N ALA A 324 24.82 -3.57 13.98
CA ALA A 324 23.59 -3.90 14.72
C ALA A 324 22.51 -4.49 13.82
N SER A 325 22.40 -4.02 12.57
CA SER A 325 21.43 -4.52 11.60
C SER A 325 21.71 -5.99 11.22
N LEU A 326 22.98 -6.33 11.03
CA LEU A 326 23.41 -7.69 10.69
C LEU A 326 23.13 -8.65 11.86
N LEU A 327 23.54 -8.30 13.06
CA LEU A 327 23.32 -9.11 14.27
C LEU A 327 21.81 -9.32 14.54
N CYS A 328 21.01 -8.29 14.36
CA CYS A 328 19.55 -8.39 14.50
C CYS A 328 18.95 -9.34 13.45
N ALA A 329 19.36 -9.23 12.19
CA ALA A 329 18.88 -10.10 11.13
C ALA A 329 19.27 -11.56 11.39
N GLU A 330 20.51 -11.83 11.82
CA GLU A 330 20.99 -13.17 12.18
C GLU A 330 20.19 -13.76 13.35
N LYS A 331 19.91 -12.99 14.38
CA LYS A 331 19.07 -13.44 15.49
C LYS A 331 17.65 -13.79 15.03
N ILE A 332 17.04 -12.98 14.18
CA ILE A 332 15.71 -13.29 13.62
C ILE A 332 15.74 -14.63 12.89
N ILE A 333 16.75 -14.85 12.03
CA ILE A 333 16.89 -16.10 11.26
C ILE A 333 17.04 -17.29 12.19
N THR A 334 17.91 -17.19 13.20
CA THR A 334 18.23 -18.32 14.10
C THR A 334 17.15 -18.62 15.13
N SER A 335 16.34 -17.62 15.52
CA SER A 335 15.34 -17.77 16.60
C SER A 335 13.94 -18.09 16.10
N PHE A 336 13.63 -17.76 14.83
CA PHE A 336 12.25 -17.84 14.32
C PHE A 336 12.13 -18.64 13.02
N PHE A 337 13.23 -18.99 12.37
CA PHE A 337 13.25 -19.70 11.08
C PHE A 337 14.23 -20.87 11.05
#